data_16bfaf4d9a4d859b265a87d1fd23315f
#
_entry.id   16bfaf4d9a4d859b265a87d1fd23315f
#
_cell.length_a   1.000
_cell.length_b   1.000
_cell.length_c   1.000
_cell.angle_alpha   90.00
_cell.angle_beta   90.00
_cell.angle_gamma   90.00
#
_symmetry.space_group_name_H-M   'P 1'
#
loop_
_entity.id
_entity.type
_entity.pdbx_description
1 polymer ?
#
loop_
_entity_poly.entity_id
_entity_poly.type
_entity_poly.pdbx_seq_one_letter_code
_entity_poly.pdbx_strand_id
1 'polypeptide(L)'
;MADVVMPRLSDSMEEGTILQWLKKLGDDVAVGDELVEIETDKANMAYEADVAGTLSEILVQEGETVAIGTPIARVGDGEGPSAVAAGPVAAGDPPPPAVAKASSGAGPPTAPPADEAGNAPEASNGGGRPKASPIARRLAKERQLDLTQLRGSGPGGRIVKADVEAASTAGGAGSGGPRTEAQPPPAGPPEAVTGPAAGTPGPSPETAKGTVSFEDLSKLQSTISRRMAESKATAPHFYLEAEVDMSRLVAARAQIKASAAEGDVVPSFNDMVVKACALALREHPRANGAYRDGRFELYSRVNVGVAVAARDALVVPTVFDADQKNLRQIASDSRALAQRVRDGQITPPELSGATFTVSNLGMFGIDSFAAVINPPQAAILAVGAITERPVIRDGQTATAHPMRVNLACDHRILYGAPAAEFLARIRALLEEPLALAL
;
A
#
# COMPACT_ATOMS: atom_id res chain seq x y z
N MET A 1 18.13 32.76 -10.41
CA MET A 1 16.86 32.01 -10.45
C MET A 1 17.15 30.63 -9.91
N ALA A 2 16.40 30.21 -8.92
CA ALA A 2 16.46 28.87 -8.35
C ALA A 2 15.19 28.10 -8.74
N ASP A 3 15.34 26.85 -9.16
CA ASP A 3 14.20 25.98 -9.46
C ASP A 3 13.68 25.38 -8.16
N VAL A 4 12.39 25.56 -7.89
CA VAL A 4 11.68 24.86 -6.82
C VAL A 4 11.19 23.54 -7.41
N VAL A 5 11.61 22.43 -6.82
CA VAL A 5 11.28 21.10 -7.31
C VAL A 5 10.25 20.43 -6.42
N MET A 6 9.45 19.51 -6.98
CA MET A 6 8.50 18.70 -6.22
C MET A 6 9.22 17.95 -5.09
N PRO A 7 8.93 18.28 -3.82
CA PRO A 7 9.62 17.69 -2.67
C PRO A 7 9.16 16.28 -2.37
N ARG A 8 9.99 15.50 -1.71
CA ARG A 8 9.58 14.22 -1.12
C ARG A 8 9.02 14.46 0.28
N LEU A 9 7.71 14.59 0.41
CA LEU A 9 7.03 14.84 1.68
C LEU A 9 6.73 13.55 2.48
N SER A 10 6.88 12.37 1.86
CA SER A 10 6.80 11.07 2.54
C SER A 10 7.74 10.05 1.88
N ASP A 11 8.19 9.03 2.65
CA ASP A 11 9.13 8.01 2.16
C ASP A 11 8.55 7.12 1.04
N SER A 12 7.22 7.02 0.95
CA SER A 12 6.50 6.24 -0.07
C SER A 12 6.04 7.07 -1.26
N MET A 13 6.32 8.39 -1.26
CA MET A 13 5.86 9.30 -2.31
C MET A 13 6.73 9.14 -3.57
N GLU A 14 6.11 8.88 -4.71
CA GLU A 14 6.76 8.86 -6.04
C GLU A 14 6.30 10.05 -6.89
N GLU A 15 5.09 10.56 -6.65
CA GLU A 15 4.47 11.70 -7.32
C GLU A 15 3.61 12.50 -6.34
N GLY A 16 3.34 13.78 -6.64
CA GLY A 16 2.44 14.64 -5.88
C GLY A 16 1.55 15.46 -6.78
N THR A 17 0.34 15.78 -6.32
CA THR A 17 -0.61 16.63 -7.04
C THR A 17 -0.64 18.02 -6.40
N ILE A 18 -0.47 19.06 -7.18
CA ILE A 18 -0.62 20.44 -6.70
C ILE A 18 -2.09 20.73 -6.49
N LEU A 19 -2.49 21.00 -5.25
CA LEU A 19 -3.88 21.36 -4.92
C LEU A 19 -4.12 22.84 -5.14
N GLN A 20 -3.28 23.68 -4.56
CA GLN A 20 -3.44 25.12 -4.61
C GLN A 20 -2.10 25.81 -4.42
N TRP A 21 -1.86 26.89 -5.18
CA TRP A 21 -0.76 27.81 -4.95
C TRP A 21 -1.15 28.84 -3.90
N LEU A 22 -0.38 28.91 -2.80
CA LEU A 22 -0.61 29.87 -1.71
C LEU A 22 0.04 31.23 -1.99
N LYS A 23 1.05 31.28 -2.88
CA LYS A 23 1.70 32.47 -3.41
C LYS A 23 1.42 32.64 -4.89
N LYS A 24 1.33 33.88 -5.36
CA LYS A 24 1.07 34.24 -6.76
C LYS A 24 2.33 34.66 -7.47
N LEU A 25 2.31 34.61 -8.80
CA LEU A 25 3.38 35.17 -9.63
C LEU A 25 3.64 36.63 -9.25
N GLY A 26 4.89 36.93 -8.93
CA GLY A 26 5.33 38.24 -8.51
C GLY A 26 5.35 38.47 -6.99
N ASP A 27 4.88 37.51 -6.20
CA ASP A 27 4.92 37.63 -4.73
C ASP A 27 6.33 37.34 -4.21
N ASP A 28 6.71 38.07 -3.16
CA ASP A 28 7.95 37.82 -2.44
C ASP A 28 7.78 36.59 -1.54
N VAL A 29 8.78 35.73 -1.58
CA VAL A 29 8.85 34.46 -0.84
C VAL A 29 10.06 34.51 0.07
N ALA A 30 9.85 34.36 1.37
CA ALA A 30 10.91 34.16 2.35
C ALA A 30 11.14 32.67 2.61
N VAL A 31 12.33 32.30 3.07
CA VAL A 31 12.61 30.91 3.51
C VAL A 31 11.66 30.55 4.67
N GLY A 32 10.91 29.46 4.51
CA GLY A 32 9.90 29.00 5.46
C GLY A 32 8.47 29.50 5.19
N ASP A 33 8.26 30.30 4.13
CA ASP A 33 6.90 30.65 3.71
C ASP A 33 6.21 29.49 3.03
N GLU A 34 4.93 29.26 3.34
CA GLU A 34 4.09 28.29 2.65
C GLU A 34 3.87 28.71 1.18
N LEU A 35 4.37 27.92 0.26
CA LEU A 35 4.39 28.21 -1.17
C LEU A 35 3.23 27.57 -1.91
N VAL A 36 2.99 26.29 -1.64
CA VAL A 36 2.03 25.47 -2.38
C VAL A 36 1.50 24.34 -1.49
N GLU A 37 0.22 24.02 -1.62
CA GLU A 37 -0.39 22.84 -0.99
C GLU A 37 -0.34 21.65 -1.94
N ILE A 38 0.25 20.54 -1.46
CA ILE A 38 0.48 19.32 -2.24
C ILE A 38 -0.33 18.19 -1.63
N GLU A 39 -1.11 17.49 -2.45
CA GLU A 39 -1.76 16.24 -2.09
C GLU A 39 -0.77 15.10 -2.28
N THR A 40 -0.55 14.36 -1.20
CA THR A 40 0.24 13.13 -1.19
C THR A 40 -0.67 11.91 -1.02
N ASP A 41 -0.10 10.72 -1.13
CA ASP A 41 -0.81 9.46 -0.89
C ASP A 41 -1.37 9.31 0.54
N LYS A 42 -0.97 10.18 1.48
CA LYS A 42 -1.33 10.09 2.91
C LYS A 42 -2.08 11.31 3.45
N ALA A 43 -1.75 12.50 2.99
CA ALA A 43 -2.35 13.75 3.48
C ALA A 43 -2.03 14.92 2.55
N ASN A 44 -2.81 16.00 2.67
CA ASN A 44 -2.48 17.30 2.11
C ASN A 44 -1.43 17.96 3.00
N MET A 45 -0.36 18.47 2.42
CA MET A 45 0.73 19.13 3.13
C MET A 45 1.11 20.42 2.41
N ALA A 46 1.27 21.50 3.18
CA ALA A 46 1.87 22.72 2.67
C ALA A 46 3.39 22.51 2.55
N TYR A 47 3.95 22.91 1.41
CA TYR A 47 5.38 22.94 1.19
C TYR A 47 5.90 24.36 1.40
N GLU A 48 6.90 24.46 2.27
CA GLU A 48 7.57 25.70 2.61
C GLU A 48 8.74 25.96 1.66
N ALA A 49 8.96 27.22 1.32
CA ALA A 49 10.04 27.62 0.43
C ALA A 49 11.42 27.43 1.06
N ASP A 50 12.29 26.73 0.37
CA ASP A 50 13.70 26.54 0.76
C ASP A 50 14.60 27.73 0.35
N VAL A 51 14.12 28.60 -0.55
CA VAL A 51 14.86 29.71 -1.13
C VAL A 51 14.04 30.98 -1.07
N ALA A 52 14.67 32.09 -0.64
CA ALA A 52 14.04 33.42 -0.67
C ALA A 52 14.20 34.06 -2.05
N GLY A 53 13.19 34.83 -2.48
CA GLY A 53 13.20 35.56 -3.75
C GLY A 53 11.79 35.90 -4.20
N THR A 54 11.63 36.40 -5.41
CA THR A 54 10.30 36.65 -6.00
C THR A 54 9.88 35.44 -6.85
N LEU A 55 8.64 34.96 -6.71
CA LEU A 55 8.09 33.86 -7.51
C LEU A 55 7.94 34.34 -8.97
N SER A 56 8.88 33.93 -9.83
CA SER A 56 8.99 34.45 -11.21
C SER A 56 8.18 33.62 -12.22
N GLU A 57 8.04 32.31 -11.99
CA GLU A 57 7.31 31.42 -12.91
C GLU A 57 6.71 30.24 -12.18
N ILE A 58 5.45 29.89 -12.52
CA ILE A 58 4.77 28.66 -12.08
C ILE A 58 4.76 27.72 -13.28
N LEU A 59 5.44 26.57 -13.16
CA LEU A 59 5.63 25.60 -14.25
C LEU A 59 4.54 24.52 -14.25
N VAL A 60 3.89 24.28 -13.11
CA VAL A 60 2.88 23.24 -12.94
C VAL A 60 1.60 23.87 -12.40
N GLN A 61 0.48 23.58 -13.04
CA GLN A 61 -0.83 24.14 -12.71
C GLN A 61 -1.50 23.41 -11.54
N GLU A 62 -2.47 24.07 -10.89
CA GLU A 62 -3.33 23.46 -9.88
C GLU A 62 -4.09 22.25 -10.48
N GLY A 63 -4.10 21.14 -9.76
CA GLY A 63 -4.70 19.87 -10.18
C GLY A 63 -3.78 18.96 -10.99
N GLU A 64 -2.56 19.36 -11.29
CA GLU A 64 -1.60 18.57 -12.06
C GLU A 64 -0.73 17.71 -11.15
N THR A 65 -0.51 16.44 -11.56
CA THR A 65 0.31 15.48 -10.80
C THR A 65 1.67 15.36 -11.46
N VAL A 66 2.74 15.53 -10.69
CA VAL A 66 4.12 15.46 -11.17
C VAL A 66 4.99 14.58 -10.29
N ALA A 67 6.00 13.97 -10.87
CA ALA A 67 6.97 13.12 -10.15
C ALA A 67 7.88 13.95 -9.26
N ILE A 68 8.36 13.33 -8.17
CA ILE A 68 9.34 13.94 -7.26
C ILE A 68 10.59 14.40 -8.02
N GLY A 69 11.09 15.60 -7.67
CA GLY A 69 12.26 16.21 -8.30
C GLY A 69 11.95 16.95 -9.61
N THR A 70 10.70 16.96 -10.09
CA THR A 70 10.30 17.78 -11.24
C THR A 70 10.22 19.25 -10.84
N PRO A 71 10.78 20.19 -11.61
CA PRO A 71 10.64 21.63 -11.35
C PRO A 71 9.16 22.04 -11.41
N ILE A 72 8.66 22.67 -10.34
CA ILE A 72 7.25 23.12 -10.23
C ILE A 72 7.12 24.63 -10.32
N ALA A 73 8.15 25.38 -9.91
CA ALA A 73 8.19 26.84 -9.97
C ALA A 73 9.62 27.36 -10.05
N ARG A 74 9.77 28.64 -10.36
CA ARG A 74 11.04 29.38 -10.33
C ARG A 74 10.95 30.57 -9.42
N VAL A 75 11.95 30.71 -8.52
CA VAL A 75 12.13 31.86 -7.67
C VAL A 75 13.36 32.62 -8.15
N GLY A 76 13.18 33.89 -8.52
CA GLY A 76 14.24 34.76 -9.01
C GLY A 76 14.70 35.74 -7.94
N ASP A 77 15.97 36.22 -8.06
CA ASP A 77 16.46 37.33 -7.27
C ASP A 77 15.74 38.61 -7.74
N GLY A 78 14.75 39.06 -6.96
CA GLY A 78 14.14 40.37 -7.19
C GLY A 78 15.15 41.48 -6.91
N GLU A 79 15.58 42.19 -7.96
CA GLU A 79 16.18 43.54 -7.78
C GLU A 79 15.08 44.46 -7.27
N GLY A 80 15.09 44.71 -5.96
CA GLY A 80 14.27 45.73 -5.30
C GLY A 80 15.05 46.33 -4.15
N PRO A 81 14.87 47.61 -3.82
CA PRO A 81 15.93 48.43 -3.18
C PRO A 81 16.16 48.17 -1.70
N SER A 82 17.43 48.20 -1.42
CA SER A 82 18.09 48.27 -0.11
C SER A 82 17.50 49.30 0.84
N ALA A 83 17.40 48.98 2.10
CA ALA A 83 17.78 49.75 3.28
C ALA A 83 17.03 49.19 4.52
N VAL A 84 17.59 49.07 5.66
CA VAL A 84 18.60 49.64 6.52
C VAL A 84 18.67 48.79 7.79
N ALA A 85 19.87 48.75 8.32
CA ALA A 85 20.31 48.13 9.54
C ALA A 85 19.63 48.63 10.83
N ALA A 86 19.66 47.79 11.85
CA ALA A 86 20.18 48.01 13.20
C ALA A 86 19.81 46.81 14.08
N GLY A 87 20.74 46.05 14.54
CA GLY A 87 21.67 46.13 15.61
C GLY A 87 21.14 45.61 16.96
N PRO A 88 21.99 45.07 17.81
CA PRO A 88 21.76 43.81 18.51
C PRO A 88 21.48 44.00 20.02
N VAL A 89 20.93 42.98 20.70
CA VAL A 89 21.19 42.68 22.14
C VAL A 89 20.74 41.26 22.47
N ALA A 90 21.69 40.48 22.88
CA ALA A 90 22.17 40.06 24.19
C ALA A 90 21.53 38.76 24.70
N ALA A 91 22.33 37.76 24.69
CA ALA A 91 22.64 36.70 25.65
C ALA A 91 21.74 36.46 26.85
N GLY A 92 21.44 35.22 27.06
CA GLY A 92 20.99 34.66 28.31
C GLY A 92 21.32 33.18 28.35
N ASP A 93 22.23 32.85 29.25
CA ASP A 93 22.90 31.57 29.49
C ASP A 93 21.99 30.47 30.06
N PRO A 94 22.41 29.20 29.99
CA PRO A 94 21.63 28.02 30.36
C PRO A 94 21.79 27.63 31.84
N PRO A 95 20.89 26.83 32.40
CA PRO A 95 21.07 26.24 33.73
C PRO A 95 21.77 24.87 33.64
N PRO A 96 22.52 24.51 34.70
CA PRO A 96 23.44 23.41 34.73
C PRO A 96 22.85 22.05 35.18
N PRO A 97 23.65 20.96 35.13
CA PRO A 97 23.19 19.59 35.29
C PRO A 97 23.25 19.11 36.74
N ALA A 98 22.37 18.15 37.06
CA ALA A 98 22.46 17.40 38.32
C ALA A 98 22.79 15.92 38.08
N VAL A 99 23.93 15.60 38.47
CA VAL A 99 24.71 14.51 39.08
C VAL A 99 23.86 13.36 39.66
N ALA A 100 23.99 12.11 39.17
CA ALA A 100 24.85 10.98 39.61
C ALA A 100 24.45 10.21 40.86
N LYS A 101 24.35 8.91 40.74
CA LYS A 101 25.12 7.79 41.37
C LYS A 101 24.29 6.52 41.31
N ALA A 102 24.73 5.48 40.63
CA ALA A 102 25.74 4.47 40.93
C ALA A 102 25.24 3.41 41.92
N SER A 103 25.21 2.17 41.47
CA SER A 103 26.00 1.03 41.93
C SER A 103 25.39 -0.29 41.44
N SER A 104 26.21 -1.02 40.72
CA SER A 104 26.84 -2.32 41.03
C SER A 104 25.88 -3.51 41.03
N GLY A 105 26.08 -4.52 40.22
CA GLY A 105 27.09 -5.48 40.24
C GLY A 105 26.67 -6.77 39.49
N ALA A 106 27.66 -7.47 39.09
CA ALA A 106 27.79 -8.88 38.75
C ALA A 106 27.52 -9.33 37.32
N GLY A 107 28.61 -9.74 36.72
CA GLY A 107 28.87 -10.24 35.42
C GLY A 107 28.61 -11.76 35.22
N PRO A 108 29.15 -12.35 34.14
CA PRO A 108 28.53 -13.38 33.34
C PRO A 108 28.95 -14.82 33.64
N PRO A 109 28.45 -15.79 32.91
CA PRO A 109 29.41 -16.68 32.27
C PRO A 109 29.12 -17.10 30.81
N THR A 110 30.15 -17.03 30.03
CA THR A 110 30.82 -18.03 29.16
C THR A 110 30.04 -18.70 28.04
N ALA A 111 30.52 -18.37 26.84
CA ALA A 111 30.50 -19.26 25.67
C ALA A 111 31.51 -20.40 25.82
N PRO A 112 31.43 -21.49 25.06
CA PRO A 112 32.44 -21.84 24.04
C PRO A 112 31.89 -22.58 22.82
N PRO A 113 32.80 -23.06 21.91
CA PRO A 113 33.65 -22.27 21.01
C PRO A 113 33.37 -22.56 19.52
N ALA A 114 34.07 -21.81 18.70
CA ALA A 114 34.14 -21.85 17.27
C ALA A 114 34.84 -23.14 16.75
N ASP A 115 34.56 -23.47 15.48
CA ASP A 115 35.56 -24.11 14.63
C ASP A 115 35.67 -23.41 13.28
N GLU A 116 36.90 -23.24 12.92
CA GLU A 116 37.49 -22.44 11.86
C GLU A 116 37.36 -23.09 10.46
N ALA A 117 37.33 -22.27 9.45
CA ALA A 117 38.16 -22.30 8.26
C ALA A 117 37.74 -21.14 7.37
N GLY A 118 38.41 -20.03 7.24
CA GLY A 118 39.75 -19.87 6.73
C GLY A 118 39.69 -19.64 5.22
N ASN A 119 39.62 -18.36 4.79
CA ASN A 119 40.53 -17.86 3.79
C ASN A 119 40.47 -16.32 3.63
N ALA A 120 41.56 -15.68 3.95
CA ALA A 120 41.88 -14.30 3.73
C ALA A 120 42.46 -14.09 2.30
N PRO A 121 42.78 -12.86 1.90
CA PRO A 121 42.67 -12.36 0.54
C PRO A 121 43.97 -12.55 -0.27
N GLU A 122 43.84 -12.77 -1.56
CA GLU A 122 44.93 -12.54 -2.49
C GLU A 122 44.69 -11.32 -3.38
N ALA A 123 45.62 -10.44 -3.31
CA ALA A 123 45.78 -9.25 -4.12
C ALA A 123 46.36 -9.58 -5.51
N SER A 124 46.01 -8.71 -6.46
CA SER A 124 46.68 -8.30 -7.67
C SER A 124 46.87 -9.33 -8.81
N ASN A 125 46.28 -9.05 -9.98
CA ASN A 125 46.99 -8.49 -11.11
C ASN A 125 46.10 -8.19 -12.32
N GLY A 126 46.49 -7.13 -13.03
CA GLY A 126 45.84 -6.50 -14.15
C GLY A 126 45.51 -7.43 -15.33
N GLY A 127 44.38 -7.17 -15.86
CA GLY A 127 43.80 -7.74 -17.07
C GLY A 127 42.31 -7.49 -17.04
N GLY A 128 41.86 -6.46 -17.77
CA GLY A 128 40.51 -5.91 -17.67
C GLY A 128 39.41 -6.96 -17.87
N ARG A 129 39.00 -7.63 -16.82
CA ARG A 129 37.77 -8.42 -16.83
C ARG A 129 36.58 -7.48 -16.92
N PRO A 130 35.71 -7.64 -17.92
CA PRO A 130 34.52 -6.78 -18.08
C PRO A 130 33.64 -6.87 -16.84
N LYS A 131 33.23 -5.67 -16.35
CA LYS A 131 32.31 -5.55 -15.22
C LYS A 131 30.91 -5.95 -15.71
N ALA A 132 30.45 -7.16 -15.40
CA ALA A 132 29.15 -7.68 -15.77
C ALA A 132 28.37 -8.12 -14.55
N SER A 133 27.03 -8.00 -14.59
CA SER A 133 26.15 -8.50 -13.54
C SER A 133 26.17 -10.05 -13.50
N PRO A 134 25.86 -10.68 -12.35
CA PRO A 134 25.84 -12.15 -12.26
C PRO A 134 24.90 -12.80 -13.29
N ILE A 135 23.76 -12.16 -13.55
CA ILE A 135 22.76 -12.63 -14.54
C ILE A 135 23.30 -12.47 -15.96
N ALA A 136 23.96 -11.35 -16.28
CA ALA A 136 24.57 -11.14 -17.59
C ALA A 136 25.67 -12.16 -17.87
N ARG A 137 26.50 -12.52 -16.89
CA ARG A 137 27.53 -13.56 -17.01
C ARG A 137 26.94 -14.94 -17.29
N ARG A 138 25.86 -15.31 -16.58
CA ARG A 138 25.19 -16.59 -16.78
C ARG A 138 24.58 -16.69 -18.18
N LEU A 139 23.88 -15.63 -18.61
CA LEU A 139 23.23 -15.58 -19.91
C LEU A 139 24.23 -15.55 -21.08
N ALA A 140 25.35 -14.83 -20.92
CA ALA A 140 26.43 -14.83 -21.91
C ALA A 140 27.09 -16.21 -22.04
N LYS A 141 27.26 -16.93 -20.92
CA LYS A 141 27.78 -18.31 -20.91
C LYS A 141 26.82 -19.29 -21.60
N GLU A 142 25.51 -19.16 -21.34
CA GLU A 142 24.48 -19.99 -21.97
C GLU A 142 24.41 -19.77 -23.49
N ARG A 143 24.69 -18.54 -23.95
CA ARG A 143 24.62 -18.15 -25.36
C ARG A 143 25.96 -18.06 -26.07
N GLN A 144 27.03 -18.51 -25.40
CA GLN A 144 28.41 -18.51 -25.90
C GLN A 144 28.90 -17.16 -26.43
N LEU A 145 28.45 -16.03 -25.80
CA LEU A 145 28.82 -14.69 -26.15
C LEU A 145 30.02 -14.19 -25.33
N ASP A 146 31.00 -13.58 -26.01
CA ASP A 146 32.18 -13.01 -25.33
C ASP A 146 31.85 -11.64 -24.75
N LEU A 147 31.86 -11.56 -23.43
CA LEU A 147 31.58 -10.33 -22.67
C LEU A 147 32.59 -9.20 -22.92
N THR A 148 33.79 -9.52 -23.47
CA THR A 148 34.80 -8.50 -23.76
C THR A 148 34.45 -7.64 -24.97
N GLN A 149 33.57 -8.13 -25.83
CA GLN A 149 33.10 -7.43 -27.03
C GLN A 149 31.80 -6.63 -26.80
N LEU A 150 31.22 -6.73 -25.60
CA LEU A 150 29.97 -6.06 -25.26
C LEU A 150 30.22 -4.77 -24.51
N ARG A 151 29.56 -3.69 -24.93
CA ARG A 151 29.58 -2.42 -24.22
C ARG A 151 28.42 -2.41 -23.21
N GLY A 152 28.75 -2.31 -21.89
CA GLY A 152 27.74 -2.28 -20.84
C GLY A 152 27.00 -0.96 -20.78
N SER A 153 25.67 -1.01 -20.74
CA SER A 153 24.76 0.15 -20.59
C SER A 153 24.45 0.50 -19.13
N GLY A 154 24.83 -0.35 -18.17
CA GLY A 154 24.55 -0.14 -16.75
C GLY A 154 25.47 0.86 -16.06
N PRO A 155 25.16 1.28 -14.80
CA PRO A 155 25.93 2.24 -14.04
C PRO A 155 27.41 1.87 -13.92
N GLY A 156 28.29 2.82 -14.26
CA GLY A 156 29.75 2.60 -14.28
C GLY A 156 30.23 1.67 -15.38
N GLY A 157 29.52 1.57 -16.52
CA GLY A 157 29.89 0.73 -17.67
C GLY A 157 29.72 -0.77 -17.43
N ARG A 158 28.84 -1.18 -16.52
CA ARG A 158 28.56 -2.58 -16.21
C ARG A 158 27.65 -3.20 -17.26
N ILE A 159 28.02 -4.37 -17.78
CA ILE A 159 27.18 -5.15 -18.70
C ILE A 159 25.98 -5.70 -17.94
N VAL A 160 24.76 -5.38 -18.39
CA VAL A 160 23.49 -5.85 -17.82
C VAL A 160 22.83 -6.90 -18.74
N LYS A 161 21.76 -7.53 -18.27
CA LYS A 161 21.05 -8.58 -19.01
C LYS A 161 20.61 -8.13 -20.41
N ALA A 162 20.10 -6.91 -20.52
CA ALA A 162 19.63 -6.34 -21.79
C ALA A 162 20.73 -6.23 -22.86
N ASP A 163 21.98 -5.94 -22.46
CA ASP A 163 23.10 -5.84 -23.40
C ASP A 163 23.44 -7.21 -24.03
N VAL A 164 23.34 -8.29 -23.27
CA VAL A 164 23.56 -9.65 -23.74
C VAL A 164 22.42 -10.12 -24.64
N GLU A 165 21.18 -9.76 -24.33
CA GLU A 165 20.00 -10.06 -25.16
C GLU A 165 20.04 -9.33 -26.50
N ALA A 166 20.43 -8.05 -26.50
CA ALA A 166 20.58 -7.25 -27.72
C ALA A 166 21.69 -7.79 -28.63
N ALA A 167 22.82 -8.23 -28.05
CA ALA A 167 23.91 -8.82 -28.80
C ALA A 167 23.55 -10.18 -29.41
N SER A 168 22.66 -10.94 -28.75
CA SER A 168 22.21 -12.24 -29.29
C SER A 168 21.25 -12.12 -30.47
N THR A 169 20.53 -10.97 -30.60
CA THR A 169 19.66 -10.70 -31.74
C THR A 169 20.38 -10.07 -32.93
N ALA A 170 21.57 -9.49 -32.71
CA ALA A 170 22.40 -8.87 -33.76
C ALA A 170 23.39 -9.85 -34.47
N GLY A 171 23.49 -11.08 -34.02
CA GLY A 171 24.46 -12.10 -34.47
C GLY A 171 24.06 -12.87 -35.74
N GLY A 172 23.36 -12.28 -36.67
CA GLY A 172 22.93 -12.95 -37.90
C GLY A 172 23.01 -12.09 -39.17
N ALA A 173 24.18 -11.49 -39.50
CA ALA A 173 24.45 -11.05 -40.88
C ALA A 173 25.94 -10.70 -41.03
N GLY A 174 26.56 -11.36 -42.00
CA GLY A 174 28.00 -11.42 -42.23
C GLY A 174 28.67 -10.17 -42.76
N SER A 175 29.95 -10.24 -42.62
CA SER A 175 31.11 -9.57 -43.23
C SER A 175 30.88 -8.68 -44.47
N GLY A 176 31.49 -7.49 -44.47
CA GLY A 176 31.79 -6.71 -45.65
C GLY A 176 32.35 -5.32 -45.38
N GLY A 177 33.65 -5.16 -45.54
CA GLY A 177 34.56 -4.12 -45.92
C GLY A 177 34.31 -2.61 -45.70
N PRO A 178 35.40 -1.83 -45.64
CA PRO A 178 35.37 -0.43 -45.19
C PRO A 178 34.84 0.53 -46.28
N ARG A 179 33.96 1.44 -45.87
CA ARG A 179 33.58 2.57 -46.75
C ARG A 179 33.82 3.90 -46.04
N THR A 180 34.68 4.64 -46.67
CA THR A 180 35.06 6.03 -46.66
C THR A 180 34.02 7.00 -46.06
N GLU A 181 34.54 7.90 -45.23
CA GLU A 181 33.93 9.14 -44.74
C GLU A 181 33.32 9.97 -45.89
N ALA A 182 32.06 10.33 -45.74
CA ALA A 182 31.46 11.46 -46.44
C ALA A 182 30.81 12.38 -45.42
N GLN A 183 31.27 13.60 -45.39
CA GLN A 183 30.87 14.73 -44.57
C GLN A 183 29.39 15.09 -44.85
N PRO A 184 28.53 15.32 -43.81
CA PRO A 184 27.15 15.76 -44.05
C PRO A 184 27.10 17.27 -44.36
N PRO A 185 26.15 17.72 -45.19
CA PRO A 185 25.90 19.13 -45.45
C PRO A 185 25.24 19.84 -44.28
N PRO A 186 25.32 21.19 -44.18
CA PRO A 186 24.89 21.96 -43.03
C PRO A 186 23.37 21.93 -42.86
N ALA A 187 22.96 21.77 -41.60
CA ALA A 187 21.57 21.74 -41.15
C ALA A 187 20.89 23.10 -41.38
N GLY A 188 19.74 23.06 -42.04
CA GLY A 188 18.75 24.14 -42.07
C GLY A 188 18.01 24.23 -40.72
N PRO A 189 17.28 25.33 -40.47
CA PRO A 189 16.62 25.56 -39.20
C PRO A 189 15.54 24.50 -38.92
N PRO A 190 15.32 24.15 -37.63
CA PRO A 190 14.36 23.10 -37.29
C PRO A 190 12.94 23.53 -37.61
N GLU A 191 12.31 22.76 -38.51
CA GLU A 191 10.85 22.83 -38.70
C GLU A 191 10.18 22.32 -37.41
N ALA A 192 9.23 23.10 -36.95
CA ALA A 192 8.38 22.76 -35.79
C ALA A 192 7.67 21.42 -36.04
N VAL A 193 8.06 20.39 -35.31
CA VAL A 193 7.32 19.13 -35.25
C VAL A 193 6.02 19.41 -34.51
N THR A 194 4.96 19.65 -35.29
CA THR A 194 3.59 19.59 -34.78
C THR A 194 3.37 18.16 -34.30
N GLY A 195 3.20 18.00 -32.97
CA GLY A 195 2.84 16.73 -32.37
C GLY A 195 1.58 16.16 -33.02
N PRO A 196 1.43 14.82 -33.06
CA PRO A 196 0.25 14.23 -33.64
C PRO A 196 -0.97 14.68 -32.89
N ALA A 197 -1.90 15.35 -33.55
CA ALA A 197 -3.25 15.59 -33.10
C ALA A 197 -3.82 14.25 -32.58
N ALA A 198 -4.51 14.29 -31.44
CA ALA A 198 -5.22 13.15 -30.89
C ALA A 198 -6.11 12.54 -31.98
N GLY A 199 -5.60 11.48 -32.61
CA GLY A 199 -6.31 10.74 -33.62
C GLY A 199 -7.48 10.03 -32.99
N THR A 200 -8.63 10.13 -33.59
CA THR A 200 -9.79 9.27 -33.35
C THR A 200 -9.30 7.83 -33.21
N PRO A 201 -9.72 7.07 -32.17
CA PRO A 201 -9.29 5.68 -32.01
C PRO A 201 -9.64 4.89 -33.26
N GLY A 202 -8.61 4.48 -34.04
CA GLY A 202 -8.80 3.58 -35.17
C GLY A 202 -9.35 2.23 -34.69
N PRO A 203 -9.94 1.43 -35.60
CA PRO A 203 -10.47 0.11 -35.20
C PRO A 203 -9.34 -0.71 -34.57
N SER A 204 -9.63 -1.27 -33.38
CA SER A 204 -8.70 -2.13 -32.66
C SER A 204 -8.23 -3.29 -33.56
N PRO A 205 -6.93 -3.63 -33.53
CA PRO A 205 -6.41 -4.68 -34.39
C PRO A 205 -7.10 -6.01 -34.08
N GLU A 206 -7.58 -6.69 -35.10
CA GLU A 206 -8.13 -8.04 -34.98
C GLU A 206 -6.98 -9.00 -34.68
N THR A 207 -7.02 -9.63 -33.52
CA THR A 207 -6.03 -10.60 -33.06
C THR A 207 -6.59 -12.02 -33.18
N ALA A 208 -5.76 -13.05 -32.96
CA ALA A 208 -6.23 -14.43 -32.83
C ALA A 208 -7.28 -14.62 -31.70
N LYS A 209 -7.41 -13.63 -30.81
CA LYS A 209 -8.42 -13.58 -29.73
C LYS A 209 -9.70 -12.80 -30.14
N GLY A 210 -9.80 -12.39 -31.40
CA GLY A 210 -10.86 -11.51 -31.89
C GLY A 210 -10.55 -10.03 -31.71
N THR A 211 -11.59 -9.20 -31.75
CA THR A 211 -11.46 -7.75 -31.53
C THR A 211 -11.14 -7.48 -30.06
N VAL A 212 -10.09 -6.69 -29.81
CA VAL A 212 -9.68 -6.28 -28.46
C VAL A 212 -10.23 -4.88 -28.20
N SER A 213 -11.01 -4.73 -27.13
CA SER A 213 -11.38 -3.42 -26.58
C SER A 213 -10.52 -3.09 -25.35
N PHE A 214 -10.16 -1.84 -25.20
CA PHE A 214 -9.45 -1.34 -24.03
C PHE A 214 -10.42 -0.49 -23.21
N GLU A 215 -10.38 -0.66 -21.90
CA GLU A 215 -11.15 0.12 -20.93
C GLU A 215 -10.16 0.70 -19.92
N ASP A 216 -10.16 2.02 -19.77
CA ASP A 216 -9.29 2.71 -18.82
C ASP A 216 -9.81 2.53 -17.39
N LEU A 217 -8.88 2.28 -16.46
CA LEU A 217 -9.23 2.14 -15.05
C LEU A 217 -9.64 3.48 -14.45
N SER A 218 -10.70 3.48 -13.66
CA SER A 218 -11.02 4.61 -12.80
C SER A 218 -9.92 4.83 -11.74
N LYS A 219 -9.82 6.05 -11.18
CA LYS A 219 -8.87 6.34 -10.08
C LYS A 219 -9.04 5.36 -8.91
N LEU A 220 -10.27 5.01 -8.56
CA LEU A 220 -10.56 4.03 -7.51
C LEU A 220 -10.03 2.62 -7.86
N GLN A 221 -10.30 2.14 -9.09
CA GLN A 221 -9.82 0.84 -9.54
C GLN A 221 -8.29 0.78 -9.59
N SER A 222 -7.62 1.84 -10.06
CA SER A 222 -6.17 1.96 -10.07
C SER A 222 -5.59 1.90 -8.64
N THR A 223 -6.19 2.62 -7.68
CA THR A 223 -5.77 2.59 -6.27
C THR A 223 -5.95 1.20 -5.66
N ILE A 224 -7.08 0.53 -5.91
CA ILE A 224 -7.33 -0.83 -5.42
C ILE A 224 -6.31 -1.80 -6.02
N SER A 225 -6.07 -1.74 -7.32
CA SER A 225 -5.10 -2.60 -8.02
C SER A 225 -3.70 -2.48 -7.39
N ARG A 226 -3.22 -1.25 -7.20
CA ARG A 226 -1.93 -0.97 -6.56
C ARG A 226 -1.88 -1.54 -5.13
N ARG A 227 -2.88 -1.26 -4.28
CA ARG A 227 -2.91 -1.75 -2.89
C ARG A 227 -2.97 -3.27 -2.79
N MET A 228 -3.71 -3.94 -3.67
CA MET A 228 -3.79 -5.40 -3.68
C MET A 228 -2.48 -6.04 -4.15
N ALA A 229 -1.82 -5.45 -5.16
CA ALA A 229 -0.50 -5.88 -5.60
C ALA A 229 0.55 -5.69 -4.48
N GLU A 230 0.57 -4.53 -3.83
CA GLU A 230 1.43 -4.24 -2.68
C GLU A 230 1.21 -5.24 -1.54
N SER A 231 -0.05 -5.49 -1.16
CA SER A 231 -0.39 -6.46 -0.11
C SER A 231 0.18 -7.84 -0.40
N LYS A 232 0.03 -8.34 -1.61
CA LYS A 232 0.53 -9.66 -2.00
C LYS A 232 2.05 -9.73 -2.12
N ALA A 233 2.69 -8.63 -2.49
CA ALA A 233 4.14 -8.56 -2.63
C ALA A 233 4.87 -8.41 -1.29
N THR A 234 4.27 -7.70 -0.32
CA THR A 234 4.96 -7.30 0.92
C THR A 234 4.53 -8.10 2.14
N ALA A 235 3.26 -8.48 2.26
CA ALA A 235 2.76 -9.25 3.40
C ALA A 235 2.83 -10.75 3.11
N PRO A 236 3.63 -11.54 3.87
CA PRO A 236 3.64 -13.00 3.73
C PRO A 236 2.35 -13.58 4.33
N HIS A 237 1.35 -13.77 3.46
CA HIS A 237 0.07 -14.31 3.85
C HIS A 237 0.16 -15.77 4.25
N PHE A 238 -0.42 -16.13 5.40
CA PHE A 238 -0.81 -17.49 5.70
C PHE A 238 -2.30 -17.55 6.06
N TYR A 239 -2.88 -18.72 5.97
CA TYR A 239 -4.34 -18.89 6.06
C TYR A 239 -4.69 -19.93 7.10
N LEU A 240 -5.70 -19.62 7.92
CA LEU A 240 -6.32 -20.54 8.86
C LEU A 240 -7.78 -20.70 8.51
N GLU A 241 -8.26 -21.93 8.50
CA GLU A 241 -9.67 -22.22 8.21
C GLU A 241 -10.31 -22.89 9.43
N ALA A 242 -11.55 -22.51 9.72
CA ALA A 242 -12.37 -23.14 10.76
C ALA A 242 -13.80 -23.26 10.30
N GLU A 243 -14.47 -24.32 10.76
CA GLU A 243 -15.91 -24.48 10.64
C GLU A 243 -16.57 -24.06 11.96
N VAL A 244 -17.60 -23.23 11.85
CA VAL A 244 -18.38 -22.64 12.96
C VAL A 244 -19.79 -23.20 12.90
N ASP A 245 -20.30 -23.73 14.01
CA ASP A 245 -21.71 -24.16 14.09
C ASP A 245 -22.63 -22.98 14.43
N MET A 246 -23.25 -22.44 13.40
CA MET A 246 -24.17 -21.30 13.50
C MET A 246 -25.58 -21.65 13.99
N SER A 247 -25.87 -22.91 14.36
CA SER A 247 -27.23 -23.39 14.64
C SER A 247 -27.92 -22.59 15.76
N ARG A 248 -27.19 -22.30 16.87
CA ARG A 248 -27.70 -21.47 17.97
C ARG A 248 -27.92 -20.02 17.55
N LEU A 249 -27.02 -19.49 16.72
CA LEU A 249 -27.10 -18.11 16.25
C LEU A 249 -28.21 -17.93 15.24
N VAL A 250 -28.48 -18.94 14.39
CA VAL A 250 -29.64 -18.98 13.49
C VAL A 250 -30.95 -18.94 14.29
N ALA A 251 -31.05 -19.77 15.33
CA ALA A 251 -32.23 -19.80 16.21
C ALA A 251 -32.40 -18.48 16.97
N ALA A 252 -31.32 -17.93 17.55
CA ALA A 252 -31.36 -16.64 18.26
C ALA A 252 -31.80 -15.50 17.34
N ARG A 253 -31.27 -15.44 16.11
CA ARG A 253 -31.69 -14.44 15.14
C ARG A 253 -33.16 -14.58 14.73
N ALA A 254 -33.67 -15.80 14.58
CA ALA A 254 -35.10 -16.04 14.30
C ALA A 254 -35.97 -15.49 15.43
N GLN A 255 -35.60 -15.69 16.71
CA GLN A 255 -36.30 -15.11 17.86
C GLN A 255 -36.27 -13.57 17.86
N ILE A 256 -35.10 -12.97 17.63
CA ILE A 256 -34.97 -11.51 17.51
C ILE A 256 -35.90 -10.98 16.41
N LYS A 257 -35.93 -11.65 15.24
CA LYS A 257 -36.79 -11.26 14.13
C LYS A 257 -38.29 -11.39 14.46
N ALA A 258 -38.66 -12.42 15.19
CA ALA A 258 -40.06 -12.63 15.60
C ALA A 258 -40.55 -11.63 16.66
N SER A 259 -39.64 -11.11 17.50
CA SER A 259 -39.96 -10.13 18.55
C SER A 259 -39.79 -8.67 18.10
N ALA A 260 -39.26 -8.44 16.88
CA ALA A 260 -39.02 -7.09 16.37
C ALA A 260 -40.33 -6.40 15.99
N ALA A 261 -40.48 -5.14 16.39
CA ALA A 261 -41.58 -4.29 15.95
C ALA A 261 -41.35 -3.77 14.50
N GLU A 262 -42.41 -3.22 13.91
CA GLU A 262 -42.32 -2.58 12.60
C GLU A 262 -41.32 -1.41 12.66
N GLY A 263 -40.33 -1.41 11.77
CA GLY A 263 -39.26 -0.40 11.75
C GLY A 263 -38.01 -0.77 12.55
N ASP A 264 -38.03 -1.82 13.36
CA ASP A 264 -36.86 -2.26 14.12
C ASP A 264 -35.75 -2.78 13.22
N VAL A 265 -34.49 -2.42 13.56
CA VAL A 265 -33.31 -2.95 12.88
C VAL A 265 -32.97 -4.34 13.43
N VAL A 266 -33.27 -5.38 12.64
CA VAL A 266 -32.87 -6.75 12.95
C VAL A 266 -31.43 -6.98 12.47
N PRO A 267 -30.49 -7.38 13.36
CA PRO A 267 -29.12 -7.70 12.96
C PRO A 267 -29.03 -8.83 11.93
N SER A 268 -28.16 -8.67 10.95
CA SER A 268 -27.81 -9.73 10.01
C SER A 268 -26.76 -10.68 10.64
N PHE A 269 -26.55 -11.84 10.01
CA PHE A 269 -25.44 -12.72 10.41
C PHE A 269 -24.09 -12.04 10.27
N ASN A 270 -23.94 -11.19 9.25
CA ASN A 270 -22.71 -10.42 9.06
C ASN A 270 -22.45 -9.43 10.20
N ASP A 271 -23.48 -8.77 10.71
CA ASP A 271 -23.36 -7.86 11.87
C ASP A 271 -22.94 -8.62 13.13
N MET A 272 -23.41 -9.87 13.29
CA MET A 272 -22.98 -10.73 14.38
C MET A 272 -21.53 -11.19 14.25
N VAL A 273 -21.07 -11.47 13.01
CA VAL A 273 -19.66 -11.75 12.72
C VAL A 273 -18.79 -10.51 13.02
N VAL A 274 -19.21 -9.33 12.58
CA VAL A 274 -18.51 -8.06 12.88
C VAL A 274 -18.37 -7.85 14.38
N LYS A 275 -19.45 -8.09 15.16
CA LYS A 275 -19.40 -7.99 16.63
C LYS A 275 -18.48 -9.03 17.25
N ALA A 276 -18.52 -10.28 16.80
CA ALA A 276 -17.63 -11.33 17.27
C ALA A 276 -16.16 -11.00 17.00
N CYS A 277 -15.83 -10.51 15.79
CA CYS A 277 -14.50 -10.04 15.46
C CYS A 277 -14.08 -8.87 16.35
N ALA A 278 -14.96 -7.89 16.57
CA ALA A 278 -14.64 -6.72 17.38
C ALA A 278 -14.33 -7.09 18.84
N LEU A 279 -15.09 -8.00 19.44
CA LEU A 279 -14.82 -8.49 20.80
C LEU A 279 -13.51 -9.29 20.88
N ALA A 280 -13.26 -10.16 19.89
CA ALA A 280 -12.02 -10.94 19.84
C ALA A 280 -10.78 -10.05 19.61
N LEU A 281 -10.88 -8.98 18.79
CA LEU A 281 -9.79 -8.03 18.52
C LEU A 281 -9.35 -7.29 19.78
N ARG A 282 -10.28 -6.97 20.68
CA ARG A 282 -9.97 -6.35 21.98
C ARG A 282 -9.11 -7.27 22.86
N GLU A 283 -9.31 -8.59 22.77
CA GLU A 283 -8.57 -9.60 23.52
C GLU A 283 -7.24 -9.97 22.85
N HIS A 284 -7.08 -9.70 21.54
CA HIS A 284 -5.91 -10.05 20.74
C HIS A 284 -5.29 -8.81 20.05
N PRO A 285 -4.52 -7.97 20.77
CA PRO A 285 -4.03 -6.69 20.25
C PRO A 285 -3.20 -6.79 18.95
N ARG A 286 -2.46 -7.90 18.74
CA ARG A 286 -1.68 -8.09 17.50
C ARG A 286 -2.55 -8.31 16.27
N ALA A 287 -3.75 -8.86 16.43
CA ALA A 287 -4.72 -8.95 15.35
C ALA A 287 -5.37 -7.59 15.03
N ASN A 288 -5.39 -6.67 16.04
CA ASN A 288 -5.84 -5.28 15.90
C ASN A 288 -4.66 -4.33 15.70
N GLY A 289 -3.77 -4.64 14.76
CA GLY A 289 -2.55 -3.89 14.53
C GLY A 289 -2.06 -3.96 13.09
N ALA A 290 -0.86 -3.47 12.88
CA ALA A 290 -0.16 -3.49 11.60
C ALA A 290 1.34 -3.75 11.80
N TYR A 291 1.98 -4.33 10.79
CA TYR A 291 3.44 -4.32 10.68
C TYR A 291 3.87 -3.16 9.79
N ARG A 292 4.69 -2.26 10.34
CA ARG A 292 5.23 -1.14 9.59
C ARG A 292 6.69 -0.88 9.98
N ASP A 293 7.58 -0.85 9.01
CA ASP A 293 8.99 -0.46 9.14
C ASP A 293 9.73 -1.14 10.31
N GLY A 294 9.56 -2.48 10.42
CA GLY A 294 10.20 -3.28 11.48
C GLY A 294 9.55 -3.16 12.86
N ARG A 295 8.36 -2.55 12.97
CA ARG A 295 7.63 -2.33 14.23
C ARG A 295 6.21 -2.85 14.12
N PHE A 296 5.60 -3.10 15.30
CA PHE A 296 4.17 -3.38 15.42
C PHE A 296 3.44 -2.12 15.86
N GLU A 297 2.52 -1.64 15.02
CA GLU A 297 1.55 -0.63 15.42
C GLU A 297 0.34 -1.35 16.00
N LEU A 298 0.04 -1.11 17.27
CA LEU A 298 -1.12 -1.70 17.97
C LEU A 298 -2.13 -0.59 18.23
N TYR A 299 -3.35 -0.79 17.74
CA TYR A 299 -4.39 0.22 17.81
C TYR A 299 -5.24 0.10 19.06
N SER A 300 -5.52 1.22 19.71
CA SER A 300 -6.37 1.28 20.91
C SER A 300 -7.87 1.22 20.59
N ARG A 301 -8.25 1.53 19.35
CA ARG A 301 -9.64 1.43 18.87
C ARG A 301 -9.81 0.19 18.02
N VAL A 302 -11.00 -0.39 18.06
CA VAL A 302 -11.36 -1.54 17.24
C VAL A 302 -12.35 -1.08 16.16
N ASN A 303 -11.84 -0.92 14.96
CA ASN A 303 -12.61 -0.44 13.81
C ASN A 303 -12.68 -1.55 12.77
N VAL A 304 -13.88 -2.06 12.49
CA VAL A 304 -14.05 -3.18 11.58
C VAL A 304 -14.52 -2.69 10.21
N GLY A 305 -13.68 -2.90 9.20
CA GLY A 305 -14.04 -2.70 7.80
C GLY A 305 -14.95 -3.83 7.31
N VAL A 306 -15.98 -3.48 6.58
CA VAL A 306 -16.91 -4.45 5.98
C VAL A 306 -16.82 -4.33 4.47
N ALA A 307 -16.39 -5.40 3.79
CA ALA A 307 -16.31 -5.39 2.33
C ALA A 307 -17.70 -5.32 1.69
N VAL A 308 -17.92 -4.31 0.86
CA VAL A 308 -19.19 -4.06 0.16
C VAL A 308 -18.92 -3.91 -1.34
N ALA A 309 -19.67 -4.63 -2.16
CA ALA A 309 -19.63 -4.46 -3.60
C ALA A 309 -20.25 -3.10 -3.99
N ALA A 310 -19.49 -2.25 -4.64
CA ALA A 310 -19.94 -1.06 -5.36
C ALA A 310 -20.20 -1.43 -6.83
N ARG A 311 -20.64 -0.45 -7.65
CA ARG A 311 -21.01 -0.71 -9.06
C ARG A 311 -19.83 -1.31 -9.85
N ASP A 312 -18.62 -0.76 -9.71
CA ASP A 312 -17.44 -1.12 -10.51
C ASP A 312 -16.21 -1.46 -9.66
N ALA A 313 -16.37 -1.59 -8.33
CA ALA A 313 -15.27 -1.83 -7.41
C ALA A 313 -15.75 -2.50 -6.11
N LEU A 314 -14.81 -3.04 -5.33
CA LEU A 314 -15.02 -3.46 -3.96
C LEU A 314 -14.47 -2.36 -3.04
N VAL A 315 -15.31 -1.83 -2.15
CA VAL A 315 -14.91 -0.86 -1.13
C VAL A 315 -15.13 -1.40 0.27
N VAL A 316 -14.39 -0.87 1.23
CA VAL A 316 -14.39 -1.36 2.61
C VAL A 316 -14.74 -0.23 3.58
N PRO A 317 -16.03 0.13 3.72
CA PRO A 317 -16.47 1.08 4.72
C PRO A 317 -16.21 0.57 6.14
N THR A 318 -16.00 1.49 7.08
CA THR A 318 -15.55 1.21 8.43
C THR A 318 -16.67 1.41 9.46
N VAL A 319 -16.92 0.37 10.26
CA VAL A 319 -17.70 0.47 11.50
C VAL A 319 -16.73 0.81 12.62
N PHE A 320 -16.73 2.06 13.05
CA PHE A 320 -15.85 2.56 14.11
C PHE A 320 -16.29 2.08 15.49
N ASP A 321 -15.32 1.81 16.39
CA ASP A 321 -15.54 1.39 17.78
C ASP A 321 -16.54 0.23 17.91
N ALA A 322 -16.39 -0.75 17.02
CA ALA A 322 -17.33 -1.88 16.91
C ALA A 322 -17.41 -2.74 18.17
N ASP A 323 -16.35 -2.79 18.98
CA ASP A 323 -16.31 -3.47 20.29
C ASP A 323 -17.24 -2.82 21.30
N GLN A 324 -17.39 -1.49 21.27
CA GLN A 324 -18.22 -0.72 22.19
C GLN A 324 -19.70 -0.66 21.78
N LYS A 325 -20.00 -0.93 20.51
CA LYS A 325 -21.35 -0.89 19.95
C LYS A 325 -22.13 -2.18 20.22
N ASN A 326 -23.40 -2.06 20.53
CA ASN A 326 -24.29 -3.21 20.56
C ASN A 326 -24.67 -3.68 19.14
N LEU A 327 -25.24 -4.88 19.01
CA LEU A 327 -25.60 -5.46 17.72
C LEU A 327 -26.56 -4.59 16.88
N ARG A 328 -27.50 -3.88 17.53
CA ARG A 328 -28.46 -3.00 16.83
C ARG A 328 -27.74 -1.79 16.24
N GLN A 329 -26.80 -1.21 16.96
CA GLN A 329 -25.97 -0.11 16.46
C GLN A 329 -25.08 -0.54 15.29
N ILE A 330 -24.40 -1.69 15.40
CA ILE A 330 -23.60 -2.25 14.31
C ILE A 330 -24.47 -2.49 13.06
N ALA A 331 -25.66 -3.09 13.25
CA ALA A 331 -26.57 -3.35 12.13
C ALA A 331 -27.09 -2.07 11.46
N SER A 332 -27.35 -1.03 12.24
CA SER A 332 -27.72 0.30 11.72
C SER A 332 -26.61 0.92 10.90
N ASP A 333 -25.39 0.93 11.45
CA ASP A 333 -24.21 1.51 10.80
C ASP A 333 -23.86 0.75 9.52
N SER A 334 -23.78 -0.59 9.59
CA SER A 334 -23.48 -1.43 8.43
C SER A 334 -24.49 -1.23 7.29
N ARG A 335 -25.80 -1.13 7.63
CA ARG A 335 -26.84 -0.86 6.65
C ARG A 335 -26.70 0.51 6.01
N ALA A 336 -26.47 1.55 6.82
CA ALA A 336 -26.28 2.92 6.34
C ALA A 336 -25.05 3.04 5.45
N LEU A 337 -23.92 2.44 5.85
CA LEU A 337 -22.68 2.41 5.08
C LEU A 337 -22.86 1.68 3.75
N ALA A 338 -23.48 0.50 3.77
CA ALA A 338 -23.75 -0.28 2.56
C ALA A 338 -24.70 0.44 1.58
N GLN A 339 -25.66 1.21 2.10
CA GLN A 339 -26.54 2.03 1.28
C GLN A 339 -25.78 3.17 0.61
N ARG A 340 -24.95 3.91 1.36
CA ARG A 340 -24.12 4.99 0.80
C ARG A 340 -23.12 4.49 -0.24
N VAL A 341 -22.56 3.29 -0.06
CA VAL A 341 -21.70 2.67 -1.08
C VAL A 341 -22.46 2.43 -2.38
N ARG A 342 -23.68 1.87 -2.30
CA ARG A 342 -24.52 1.59 -3.48
C ARG A 342 -24.97 2.87 -4.19
N ASP A 343 -25.23 3.92 -3.43
CA ASP A 343 -25.65 5.24 -3.94
C ASP A 343 -24.46 6.07 -4.44
N GLY A 344 -23.21 5.60 -4.27
CA GLY A 344 -22.00 6.34 -4.63
C GLY A 344 -21.74 7.56 -3.73
N GLN A 345 -22.31 7.60 -2.52
CA GLN A 345 -22.24 8.71 -1.57
C GLN A 345 -21.30 8.42 -0.39
N ILE A 346 -20.51 7.35 -0.47
CA ILE A 346 -19.52 7.01 0.55
C ILE A 346 -18.40 8.06 0.54
N THR A 347 -17.96 8.47 1.72
CA THR A 347 -16.94 9.49 1.89
C THR A 347 -15.57 8.90 2.22
N PRO A 348 -14.45 9.58 1.89
CA PRO A 348 -13.11 9.10 2.22
C PRO A 348 -12.89 8.78 3.72
N PRO A 349 -13.38 9.57 4.69
CA PRO A 349 -13.27 9.21 6.10
C PRO A 349 -13.94 7.88 6.47
N GLU A 350 -15.03 7.52 5.79
CA GLU A 350 -15.75 6.26 6.02
C GLU A 350 -15.02 5.04 5.42
N LEU A 351 -14.13 5.26 4.47
CA LEU A 351 -13.29 4.24 3.84
C LEU A 351 -11.91 4.12 4.50
N SER A 352 -11.65 4.88 5.56
CA SER A 352 -10.36 4.91 6.25
C SER A 352 -10.48 4.44 7.69
N GLY A 353 -9.35 4.17 8.33
CA GLY A 353 -9.27 3.91 9.76
C GLY A 353 -9.73 2.51 10.21
N ALA A 354 -10.03 1.59 9.31
CA ALA A 354 -10.30 0.20 9.65
C ALA A 354 -9.02 -0.49 10.14
N THR A 355 -9.11 -1.19 11.26
CA THR A 355 -8.01 -1.95 11.87
C THR A 355 -8.05 -3.44 11.53
N PHE A 356 -9.19 -3.92 11.05
CA PHE A 356 -9.44 -5.29 10.63
C PHE A 356 -10.54 -5.29 9.56
N THR A 357 -10.60 -6.28 8.69
CA THR A 357 -11.61 -6.38 7.63
C THR A 357 -12.39 -7.69 7.70
N VAL A 358 -13.69 -7.62 7.46
CA VAL A 358 -14.58 -8.78 7.23
C VAL A 358 -15.06 -8.74 5.78
N SER A 359 -14.83 -9.82 5.06
CA SER A 359 -15.31 -10.02 3.69
C SER A 359 -16.26 -11.21 3.63
N ASN A 360 -17.49 -11.01 3.17
CA ASN A 360 -18.54 -12.05 3.17
C ASN A 360 -19.03 -12.33 1.75
N LEU A 361 -18.82 -13.56 1.28
CA LEU A 361 -19.34 -14.07 0.01
C LEU A 361 -20.39 -15.18 0.19
N GLY A 362 -20.80 -15.44 1.43
CA GLY A 362 -21.80 -16.45 1.74
C GLY A 362 -23.16 -16.22 1.06
N MET A 363 -23.52 -14.93 0.83
CA MET A 363 -24.75 -14.57 0.10
C MET A 363 -24.74 -15.01 -1.38
N PHE A 364 -23.55 -15.29 -1.92
CA PHE A 364 -23.38 -15.79 -3.29
C PHE A 364 -23.24 -17.32 -3.34
N GLY A 365 -23.44 -18.01 -2.22
CA GLY A 365 -23.33 -19.47 -2.12
C GLY A 365 -21.89 -19.99 -2.11
N ILE A 366 -20.90 -19.13 -1.83
CA ILE A 366 -19.50 -19.53 -1.72
C ILE A 366 -19.24 -20.13 -0.33
N ASP A 367 -18.82 -21.38 -0.31
CA ASP A 367 -18.57 -22.13 0.95
C ASP A 367 -17.33 -21.62 1.69
N SER A 368 -16.23 -21.36 0.98
CA SER A 368 -14.97 -20.85 1.55
C SER A 368 -14.16 -20.15 0.47
N PHE A 369 -13.39 -19.14 0.84
CA PHE A 369 -12.42 -18.45 -0.02
C PHE A 369 -11.31 -17.82 0.80
N ALA A 370 -10.17 -17.56 0.17
CA ALA A 370 -9.05 -16.87 0.77
C ALA A 370 -9.06 -15.40 0.31
N ALA A 371 -9.18 -14.48 1.26
CA ALA A 371 -9.14 -13.03 0.98
C ALA A 371 -7.71 -12.49 0.93
N VAL A 372 -7.53 -11.36 0.26
CA VAL A 372 -6.28 -10.57 0.30
C VAL A 372 -6.39 -9.56 1.43
N ILE A 373 -5.34 -9.48 2.26
CA ILE A 373 -5.30 -8.52 3.38
C ILE A 373 -5.39 -7.09 2.83
N ASN A 374 -6.19 -6.25 3.46
CA ASN A 374 -6.28 -4.83 3.15
C ASN A 374 -5.15 -4.07 3.91
N PRO A 375 -4.08 -3.62 3.25
CA PRO A 375 -2.98 -2.96 3.93
C PRO A 375 -3.43 -1.70 4.67
N PRO A 376 -2.85 -1.37 5.85
CA PRO A 376 -1.76 -2.06 6.52
C PRO A 376 -2.18 -3.11 7.58
N GLN A 377 -3.44 -3.55 7.58
CA GLN A 377 -4.03 -4.43 8.59
C GLN A 377 -3.28 -5.75 8.75
N ALA A 378 -3.29 -6.32 9.98
CA ALA A 378 -2.67 -7.60 10.28
C ALA A 378 -3.42 -8.81 9.69
N ALA A 379 -4.73 -8.70 9.48
CA ALA A 379 -5.55 -9.82 9.02
C ALA A 379 -6.88 -9.39 8.41
N ILE A 380 -7.51 -10.34 7.70
CA ILE A 380 -8.85 -10.23 7.13
C ILE A 380 -9.59 -11.56 7.33
N LEU A 381 -10.87 -11.52 7.72
CA LEU A 381 -11.74 -12.69 7.83
C LEU A 381 -12.63 -12.81 6.60
N ALA A 382 -12.47 -13.91 5.88
CA ALA A 382 -13.38 -14.34 4.80
C ALA A 382 -14.48 -15.23 5.39
N VAL A 383 -15.73 -14.92 5.05
CA VAL A 383 -16.93 -15.58 5.58
C VAL A 383 -17.67 -16.28 4.46
N GLY A 384 -17.86 -17.58 4.60
CA GLY A 384 -18.61 -18.41 3.65
C GLY A 384 -20.10 -18.48 3.94
N ALA A 385 -20.79 -19.30 3.15
CA ALA A 385 -22.23 -19.53 3.28
C ALA A 385 -22.56 -20.32 4.55
N ILE A 386 -23.69 -19.98 5.16
CA ILE A 386 -24.31 -20.84 6.18
C ILE A 386 -25.15 -21.87 5.41
N THR A 387 -24.79 -23.14 5.55
CA THR A 387 -25.46 -24.25 4.87
C THR A 387 -26.17 -25.14 5.87
N GLU A 388 -27.27 -25.75 5.46
CA GLU A 388 -27.98 -26.74 6.28
C GLU A 388 -27.42 -28.13 5.96
N ARG A 389 -26.95 -28.86 7.00
CA ARG A 389 -26.35 -30.20 6.83
C ARG A 389 -26.86 -31.16 7.90
N PRO A 390 -27.14 -32.43 7.58
CA PRO A 390 -27.36 -33.47 8.57
C PRO A 390 -26.05 -33.81 9.28
N VAL A 391 -26.07 -33.86 10.61
CA VAL A 391 -24.96 -34.24 11.46
C VAL A 391 -25.44 -35.31 12.47
N ILE A 392 -24.47 -36.07 13.02
CA ILE A 392 -24.76 -36.98 14.12
C ILE A 392 -24.40 -36.30 15.43
N ARG A 393 -25.35 -36.10 16.31
CA ARG A 393 -25.19 -35.61 17.69
C ARG A 393 -25.77 -36.62 18.66
N ASP A 394 -25.02 -37.05 19.64
CA ASP A 394 -25.44 -38.04 20.64
C ASP A 394 -26.04 -39.33 20.03
N GLY A 395 -25.48 -39.75 18.89
CA GLY A 395 -25.93 -40.94 18.16
C GLY A 395 -27.22 -40.73 17.34
N GLN A 396 -27.79 -39.54 17.30
CA GLN A 396 -28.97 -39.20 16.53
C GLN A 396 -28.69 -38.24 15.39
N THR A 397 -29.46 -38.36 14.30
CA THR A 397 -29.41 -37.41 13.20
C THR A 397 -30.01 -36.08 13.65
N ALA A 398 -29.25 -35.00 13.54
CA ALA A 398 -29.68 -33.63 13.78
C ALA A 398 -29.32 -32.73 12.60
N THR A 399 -29.98 -31.59 12.49
CA THR A 399 -29.65 -30.56 11.52
C THR A 399 -28.68 -29.57 12.14
N ALA A 400 -27.59 -29.27 11.46
CA ALA A 400 -26.66 -28.21 11.83
C ALA A 400 -26.55 -27.16 10.71
N HIS A 401 -26.08 -25.98 11.09
CA HIS A 401 -25.88 -24.87 10.19
C HIS A 401 -24.38 -24.44 10.19
N PRO A 402 -23.49 -25.29 9.64
CA PRO A 402 -22.09 -24.93 9.55
C PRO A 402 -21.84 -23.74 8.62
N MET A 403 -20.88 -22.93 9.00
CA MET A 403 -20.31 -21.82 8.22
C MET A 403 -18.79 -21.95 8.24
N ARG A 404 -18.15 -21.88 7.09
CA ARG A 404 -16.70 -21.85 7.02
C ARG A 404 -16.21 -20.42 7.04
N VAL A 405 -15.15 -20.20 7.82
CA VAL A 405 -14.43 -18.94 7.89
C VAL A 405 -12.96 -19.18 7.59
N ASN A 406 -12.35 -18.28 6.85
CA ASN A 406 -10.93 -18.31 6.52
C ASN A 406 -10.30 -16.99 6.98
N LEU A 407 -9.28 -17.08 7.83
CA LEU A 407 -8.52 -15.95 8.34
C LEU A 407 -7.19 -15.87 7.57
N ALA A 408 -7.02 -14.84 6.76
CA ALA A 408 -5.75 -14.50 6.14
C ALA A 408 -4.98 -13.56 7.06
N CYS A 409 -3.74 -13.92 7.40
CA CYS A 409 -2.89 -13.20 8.36
C CYS A 409 -1.56 -12.79 7.74
N ASP A 410 -1.05 -11.62 8.11
CA ASP A 410 0.31 -11.20 7.84
C ASP A 410 1.26 -11.87 8.85
N HIS A 411 2.09 -12.81 8.37
CA HIS A 411 2.98 -13.59 9.23
C HIS A 411 4.11 -12.76 9.88
N ARG A 412 4.26 -11.49 9.51
CA ARG A 412 5.23 -10.58 10.14
C ARG A 412 4.79 -10.12 11.52
N ILE A 413 3.47 -10.01 11.77
CA ILE A 413 2.89 -9.53 13.04
C ILE A 413 2.08 -10.60 13.75
N LEU A 414 1.32 -11.42 13.04
CA LEU A 414 0.42 -12.43 13.60
C LEU A 414 0.93 -13.83 13.23
N TYR A 415 1.37 -14.59 14.23
CA TYR A 415 1.94 -15.92 14.06
C TYR A 415 0.87 -17.01 14.22
N GLY A 416 1.23 -18.26 13.87
CA GLY A 416 0.30 -19.39 13.81
C GLY A 416 -0.53 -19.60 15.07
N ALA A 417 0.08 -19.73 16.25
CA ALA A 417 -0.66 -19.98 17.50
C ALA A 417 -1.53 -18.80 17.94
N PRO A 418 -1.05 -17.53 18.01
CA PRO A 418 -1.90 -16.37 18.32
C PRO A 418 -3.05 -16.17 17.31
N ALA A 419 -2.82 -16.45 16.02
CA ALA A 419 -3.87 -16.37 15.00
C ALA A 419 -4.93 -17.47 15.19
N ALA A 420 -4.51 -18.68 15.55
CA ALA A 420 -5.41 -19.78 15.84
C ALA A 420 -6.26 -19.52 17.09
N GLU A 421 -5.67 -18.96 18.15
CA GLU A 421 -6.39 -18.53 19.37
C GLU A 421 -7.41 -17.43 19.05
N PHE A 422 -7.03 -16.45 18.26
CA PHE A 422 -7.92 -15.38 17.78
C PHE A 422 -9.10 -15.94 16.98
N LEU A 423 -8.84 -16.84 16.02
CA LEU A 423 -9.89 -17.49 15.21
C LEU A 423 -10.79 -18.37 16.10
N ALA A 424 -10.22 -19.13 17.04
CA ALA A 424 -10.98 -19.93 17.99
C ALA A 424 -11.88 -19.05 18.87
N ARG A 425 -11.41 -17.86 19.27
CA ARG A 425 -12.23 -16.91 20.04
C ARG A 425 -13.41 -16.38 19.22
N ILE A 426 -13.20 -16.02 17.94
CA ILE A 426 -14.30 -15.63 17.03
C ILE A 426 -15.31 -16.77 16.91
N ARG A 427 -14.84 -18.00 16.69
CA ARG A 427 -15.69 -19.19 16.62
C ARG A 427 -16.53 -19.36 17.89
N ALA A 428 -15.91 -19.33 19.08
CA ALA A 428 -16.60 -19.50 20.36
C ALA A 428 -17.70 -18.42 20.56
N LEU A 429 -17.45 -17.17 20.16
CA LEU A 429 -18.42 -16.08 20.27
C LEU A 429 -19.62 -16.29 19.31
N LEU A 430 -19.40 -16.85 18.12
CA LEU A 430 -20.45 -17.12 17.14
C LEU A 430 -21.27 -18.37 17.53
N GLU A 431 -20.66 -19.37 18.14
CA GLU A 431 -21.33 -20.57 18.63
C GLU A 431 -22.16 -20.31 19.89
N GLU A 432 -21.85 -19.23 20.64
CA GLU A 432 -22.56 -18.80 21.85
C GLU A 432 -23.12 -17.37 21.72
N PRO A 433 -24.30 -17.21 21.08
CA PRO A 433 -24.82 -15.89 20.71
C PRO A 433 -25.11 -14.96 21.87
N LEU A 434 -25.32 -15.46 23.10
CA LEU A 434 -25.48 -14.63 24.30
C LEU A 434 -24.19 -13.85 24.63
N ALA A 435 -23.02 -14.39 24.30
CA ALA A 435 -21.76 -13.72 24.51
C ALA A 435 -21.58 -12.44 23.64
N LEU A 436 -22.34 -12.33 22.54
CA LEU A 436 -22.33 -11.12 21.69
C LEU A 436 -23.12 -9.95 22.31
N ALA A 437 -23.94 -10.22 23.32
CA ALA A 437 -24.76 -9.21 24.01
C ALA A 437 -24.05 -8.60 25.25
N LEU A 438 -22.99 -9.25 25.71
CA LEU A 438 -22.15 -8.81 26.84
C LEU A 438 -21.02 -7.90 26.39
#